data_e43147b8ce63483a23c542cd8bcb4447
#
_entry.id   e43147b8ce63483a23c542cd8bcb4447
#
_cell.length_a   1.000
_cell.length_b   1.000
_cell.length_c   1.000
_cell.angle_alpha   90.00
_cell.angle_beta   90.00
_cell.angle_gamma   90.00
#
_symmetry.space_group_name_H-M   'P 1'
#
loop_
_entity.id
_entity.type
_entity.pdbx_description
1 polymer ?
#
loop_
_entity_poly.entity_id
_entity_poly.type
_entity_poly.pdbx_seq_one_letter_code
_entity_poly.pdbx_strand_id
1 'polypeptide(L)'
;MKPKLKILLSAYACEPNKGSEPEVGWKWATTLSGLGHEVHVITRSNNKKNIEEFLIKNKISNLNFIYFDFPKWLLRVIKGKSNPYSYLYFLLWQLGIFFAVKPYIDKIKFDFIHHVTFVSFRYPSFLCLYKVPFIFGPISGGDTIPMNLRKNFTVTDKIKELLRDLSNYYIKISP
;
A
#
# COMPACT_ATOMS: atom_id res chain seq x y z
N MET A 1 -27.90 -3.96 -13.43
CA MET A 1 -26.47 -4.35 -13.31
C MET A 1 -25.71 -3.23 -12.64
N LYS A 2 -24.80 -3.52 -11.68
CA LYS A 2 -23.92 -2.48 -11.13
C LYS A 2 -22.92 -2.04 -12.21
N PRO A 3 -22.54 -0.76 -12.29
CA PRO A 3 -21.58 -0.29 -13.27
C PRO A 3 -20.22 -0.97 -13.10
N LYS A 4 -19.58 -1.34 -14.20
CA LYS A 4 -18.22 -1.86 -14.22
C LYS A 4 -17.27 -0.67 -14.02
N LEU A 5 -16.47 -0.69 -12.96
CA LEU A 5 -15.50 0.35 -12.64
C LEU A 5 -14.10 -0.05 -13.09
N LYS A 6 -13.28 0.95 -13.39
CA LYS A 6 -11.84 0.83 -13.65
C LYS A 6 -11.08 1.33 -12.41
N ILE A 7 -10.36 0.45 -11.77
CA ILE A 7 -9.74 0.70 -10.46
C ILE A 7 -8.23 0.59 -10.57
N LEU A 8 -7.52 1.61 -10.10
CA LEU A 8 -6.08 1.50 -9.84
C LEU A 8 -5.88 1.14 -8.36
N LEU A 9 -5.40 -0.06 -8.10
CA LEU A 9 -5.12 -0.57 -6.77
C LEU A 9 -3.62 -0.43 -6.47
N SER A 10 -3.26 0.35 -5.46
CA SER A 10 -1.88 0.43 -4.97
C SER A 10 -1.68 -0.56 -3.84
N ALA A 11 -0.93 -1.62 -4.12
CA ALA A 11 -0.66 -2.70 -3.18
C ALA A 11 0.84 -3.01 -3.15
N TYR A 12 1.59 -2.33 -2.26
CA TYR A 12 3.03 -2.56 -2.06
C TYR A 12 3.34 -4.04 -1.83
N ALA A 13 2.58 -4.68 -0.94
CA ALA A 13 2.59 -6.12 -0.72
C ALA A 13 1.34 -6.72 -1.39
N CYS A 14 1.56 -7.65 -2.33
CA CYS A 14 0.49 -8.32 -3.07
C CYS A 14 1.01 -9.66 -3.61
N GLU A 15 0.74 -10.73 -2.91
CA GLU A 15 1.16 -12.08 -3.34
C GLU A 15 0.10 -13.12 -2.92
N PRO A 16 -0.23 -14.09 -3.81
CA PRO A 16 -1.11 -15.19 -3.46
C PRO A 16 -0.46 -16.13 -2.44
N ASN A 17 -1.26 -16.68 -1.53
CA ASN A 17 -0.88 -17.72 -0.57
C ASN A 17 0.32 -17.35 0.34
N LYS A 18 0.51 -16.07 0.62
CA LYS A 18 1.65 -15.60 1.41
C LYS A 18 1.27 -15.27 2.85
N GLY A 19 -0.04 -15.13 3.12
CA GLY A 19 -0.56 -14.67 4.40
C GLY A 19 -0.27 -13.20 4.69
N SER A 20 -0.78 -12.69 5.83
CA SER A 20 -0.56 -11.32 6.28
C SER A 20 -0.83 -10.27 5.20
N GLU A 21 -0.09 -9.19 5.16
CA GLU A 21 -0.27 -8.04 4.27
C GLU A 21 -0.20 -8.37 2.76
N PRO A 22 0.70 -9.26 2.28
CA PRO A 22 0.66 -9.70 0.88
C PRO A 22 -0.66 -10.34 0.46
N GLU A 23 -1.26 -11.14 1.33
CA GLU A 23 -2.57 -11.75 1.07
C GLU A 23 -3.69 -10.72 1.08
N VAL A 24 -3.62 -9.70 1.92
CA VAL A 24 -4.60 -8.58 1.91
C VAL A 24 -4.62 -7.91 0.53
N GLY A 25 -3.45 -7.51 0.01
CA GLY A 25 -3.35 -6.91 -1.33
C GLY A 25 -3.89 -7.82 -2.42
N TRP A 26 -3.54 -9.11 -2.37
CA TRP A 26 -4.01 -10.12 -3.31
C TRP A 26 -5.52 -10.30 -3.26
N LYS A 27 -6.11 -10.41 -2.06
CA LYS A 27 -7.56 -10.57 -1.88
C LYS A 27 -8.34 -9.35 -2.35
N TRP A 28 -7.87 -8.14 -2.07
CA TRP A 28 -8.47 -6.93 -2.63
C TRP A 28 -8.50 -6.97 -4.16
N ALA A 29 -7.36 -7.27 -4.79
CA ALA A 29 -7.24 -7.34 -6.24
C ALA A 29 -8.20 -8.37 -6.86
N THR A 30 -8.19 -9.60 -6.34
CA THR A 30 -9.00 -10.70 -6.88
C THR A 30 -10.48 -10.55 -6.57
N THR A 31 -10.85 -10.02 -5.40
CA THR A 31 -12.26 -9.80 -5.05
C THR A 31 -12.89 -8.71 -5.92
N LEU A 32 -12.21 -7.58 -6.11
CA LEU A 32 -12.70 -6.51 -6.98
C LEU A 32 -12.85 -6.99 -8.44
N SER A 33 -11.87 -7.76 -8.92
CA SER A 33 -11.96 -8.38 -10.26
C SER A 33 -13.10 -9.40 -10.34
N GLY A 34 -13.31 -10.22 -9.31
CA GLY A 34 -14.40 -11.18 -9.22
C GLY A 34 -15.78 -10.53 -9.17
N LEU A 35 -15.89 -9.30 -8.67
CA LEU A 35 -17.10 -8.47 -8.73
C LEU A 35 -17.36 -7.87 -10.13
N GLY A 36 -16.49 -8.14 -11.11
CA GLY A 36 -16.64 -7.72 -12.50
C GLY A 36 -15.95 -6.39 -12.84
N HIS A 37 -15.23 -5.77 -11.90
CA HIS A 37 -14.48 -4.54 -12.13
C HIS A 37 -13.19 -4.81 -12.92
N GLU A 38 -12.70 -3.82 -13.65
CA GLU A 38 -11.38 -3.84 -14.29
C GLU A 38 -10.35 -3.30 -13.31
N VAL A 39 -9.44 -4.17 -12.85
CA VAL A 39 -8.49 -3.84 -11.78
C VAL A 39 -7.07 -3.80 -12.33
N HIS A 40 -6.39 -2.68 -12.13
CA HIS A 40 -4.97 -2.51 -12.40
C HIS A 40 -4.23 -2.37 -11.07
N VAL A 41 -3.34 -3.29 -10.78
CA VAL A 41 -2.61 -3.34 -9.50
C VAL A 41 -1.19 -2.86 -9.71
N ILE A 42 -0.80 -1.74 -9.07
CA ILE A 42 0.61 -1.37 -8.95
C ILE A 42 1.20 -2.03 -7.71
N THR A 43 2.23 -2.84 -7.91
CA THR A 43 2.89 -3.59 -6.86
C THR A 43 4.40 -3.68 -7.09
N ARG A 44 5.12 -4.19 -6.11
CA ARG A 44 6.57 -4.38 -6.20
C ARG A 44 6.95 -5.47 -7.20
N SER A 45 8.09 -5.28 -7.87
CA SER A 45 8.62 -6.26 -8.84
C SER A 45 9.04 -7.59 -8.20
N ASN A 46 9.36 -7.61 -6.90
CA ASN A 46 9.67 -8.84 -6.19
C ASN A 46 8.45 -9.79 -6.05
N ASN A 47 7.24 -9.25 -6.11
CA ASN A 47 5.99 -10.03 -6.05
C ASN A 47 5.66 -10.71 -7.39
N LYS A 48 6.30 -10.26 -8.49
CA LYS A 48 5.98 -10.65 -9.85
C LYS A 48 5.97 -12.16 -10.05
N LYS A 49 7.03 -12.85 -9.62
CA LYS A 49 7.18 -14.29 -9.87
C LYS A 49 5.98 -15.08 -9.35
N ASN A 50 5.61 -14.90 -8.09
CA ASN A 50 4.51 -15.66 -7.47
C ASN A 50 3.14 -15.30 -8.08
N ILE A 51 2.95 -14.03 -8.45
CA ILE A 51 1.73 -13.56 -9.13
C ILE A 51 1.60 -14.22 -10.51
N GLU A 52 2.63 -14.13 -11.34
CA GLU A 52 2.59 -14.68 -12.70
C GLU A 52 2.43 -16.22 -12.70
N GLU A 53 3.13 -16.93 -11.81
CA GLU A 53 2.98 -18.38 -11.63
C GLU A 53 1.54 -18.76 -11.24
N PHE A 54 0.89 -17.96 -10.41
CA PHE A 54 -0.51 -18.17 -10.05
C PHE A 54 -1.45 -17.92 -11.24
N LEU A 55 -1.25 -16.81 -11.96
CA LEU A 55 -2.09 -16.40 -13.08
C LEU A 55 -1.99 -17.34 -14.30
N ILE A 56 -0.85 -17.99 -14.50
CA ILE A 56 -0.70 -19.05 -15.53
C ILE A 56 -1.68 -20.20 -15.25
N LYS A 57 -1.83 -20.58 -13.97
CA LYS A 57 -2.72 -21.69 -13.56
C LYS A 57 -4.18 -21.25 -13.41
N ASN A 58 -4.40 -19.99 -13.05
CA ASN A 58 -5.72 -19.45 -12.69
C ASN A 58 -5.97 -18.15 -13.44
N LYS A 59 -6.44 -18.24 -14.69
CA LYS A 59 -6.65 -17.08 -15.54
C LYS A 59 -7.73 -16.16 -14.97
N ILE A 60 -7.38 -14.90 -14.70
CA ILE A 60 -8.29 -13.86 -14.22
C ILE A 60 -8.30 -12.72 -15.27
N SER A 61 -9.39 -12.58 -16.01
CA SER A 61 -9.43 -11.74 -17.22
C SER A 61 -9.42 -10.23 -16.98
N ASN A 62 -9.95 -9.78 -15.83
CA ASN A 62 -10.12 -8.35 -15.52
C ASN A 62 -9.05 -7.82 -14.56
N LEU A 63 -7.96 -8.56 -14.35
CA LEU A 63 -6.89 -8.24 -13.41
C LEU A 63 -5.57 -8.04 -14.16
N ASN A 64 -5.02 -6.84 -14.05
CA ASN A 64 -3.77 -6.44 -14.69
C ASN A 64 -2.76 -6.00 -13.65
N PHE A 65 -1.48 -6.32 -13.84
CA PHE A 65 -0.42 -5.95 -12.90
C PHE A 65 0.57 -4.99 -13.54
N ILE A 66 0.94 -3.97 -12.78
CA ILE A 66 2.01 -3.02 -13.07
C ILE A 66 3.08 -3.28 -12.02
N TYR A 67 4.28 -3.65 -12.43
CA TYR A 67 5.37 -3.97 -11.53
C TYR A 67 6.38 -2.83 -11.49
N PHE A 68 6.66 -2.32 -10.30
CA PHE A 68 7.62 -1.26 -10.12
C PHE A 68 8.54 -1.53 -8.92
N ASP A 69 9.83 -1.40 -9.14
CA ASP A 69 10.87 -1.25 -8.13
C ASP A 69 12.01 -0.41 -8.71
N PHE A 70 12.79 0.20 -7.83
CA PHE A 70 14.01 0.87 -8.25
C PHE A 70 15.08 -0.13 -8.74
N PRO A 71 16.03 0.31 -9.58
CA PRO A 71 17.15 -0.52 -10.02
C PRO A 71 17.91 -1.13 -8.85
N LYS A 72 18.43 -2.35 -9.03
CA LYS A 72 19.11 -3.11 -7.96
C LYS A 72 20.27 -2.37 -7.31
N TRP A 73 20.99 -1.54 -8.06
CA TRP A 73 22.10 -0.73 -7.51
C TRP A 73 21.60 0.32 -6.51
N LEU A 74 20.50 1.02 -6.81
CA LEU A 74 19.88 1.98 -5.91
C LEU A 74 19.31 1.26 -4.67
N LEU A 75 18.70 0.10 -4.84
CA LEU A 75 18.24 -0.73 -3.74
C LEU A 75 19.37 -1.10 -2.77
N ARG A 76 20.58 -1.41 -3.27
CA ARG A 76 21.74 -1.71 -2.42
C ARG A 76 22.16 -0.52 -1.58
N VAL A 77 22.14 0.68 -2.15
CA VAL A 77 22.49 1.93 -1.45
C VAL A 77 21.47 2.24 -0.36
N ILE A 78 20.18 2.14 -0.68
CA ILE A 78 19.09 2.49 0.26
C ILE A 78 18.94 1.45 1.36
N LYS A 79 19.08 0.14 1.03
CA LYS A 79 18.87 -0.94 1.99
C LYS A 79 20.02 -1.07 2.99
N GLY A 80 21.24 -0.70 2.63
CA GLY A 80 22.42 -0.89 3.48
C GLY A 80 22.48 -2.31 4.06
N LYS A 81 22.97 -2.45 5.31
CA LYS A 81 22.90 -3.69 6.08
C LYS A 81 21.59 -3.86 6.86
N SER A 82 20.66 -2.92 6.75
CA SER A 82 19.42 -2.89 7.51
C SER A 82 18.21 -3.39 6.70
N ASN A 83 17.28 -3.95 7.43
CA ASN A 83 16.02 -4.60 7.06
C ASN A 83 15.40 -4.09 5.73
N PRO A 84 15.03 -4.99 4.78
CA PRO A 84 14.37 -4.64 3.51
C PRO A 84 13.03 -3.93 3.65
N TYR A 85 12.52 -3.81 4.85
CA TYR A 85 11.30 -3.11 5.22
C TYR A 85 11.55 -1.70 5.76
N SER A 86 12.66 -1.03 5.38
CA SER A 86 12.87 0.33 5.85
C SER A 86 11.76 1.23 5.33
N TYR A 87 11.13 1.97 6.22
CA TYR A 87 10.10 2.96 5.90
C TYR A 87 10.57 3.98 4.87
N LEU A 88 11.88 4.27 4.85
CA LEU A 88 12.49 5.12 3.84
C LEU A 88 12.33 4.54 2.43
N TYR A 89 12.58 3.24 2.26
CA TYR A 89 12.38 2.60 0.96
C TYR A 89 10.91 2.65 0.53
N PHE A 90 10.00 2.42 1.46
CA PHE A 90 8.56 2.53 1.18
C PHE A 90 8.17 3.94 0.72
N LEU A 91 8.64 4.99 1.38
CA LEU A 91 8.38 6.38 0.97
C LEU A 91 8.93 6.69 -0.42
N LEU A 92 10.16 6.25 -0.71
CA LEU A 92 10.75 6.40 -2.04
C LEU A 92 9.96 5.62 -3.09
N TRP A 93 9.50 4.40 -2.75
CA TRP A 93 8.66 3.62 -3.64
C TRP A 93 7.33 4.32 -3.92
N GLN A 94 6.70 4.92 -2.92
CA GLN A 94 5.48 5.72 -3.10
C GLN A 94 5.70 6.89 -4.08
N LEU A 95 6.83 7.57 -3.96
CA LEU A 95 7.20 8.63 -4.90
C LEU A 95 7.47 8.06 -6.30
N GLY A 96 8.17 6.93 -6.39
CA GLY A 96 8.46 6.25 -7.65
C GLY A 96 7.21 5.81 -8.40
N ILE A 97 6.24 5.21 -7.71
CA ILE A 97 4.99 4.78 -8.34
C ILE A 97 4.13 5.94 -8.81
N PHE A 98 4.21 7.12 -8.17
CA PHE A 98 3.56 8.32 -8.67
C PHE A 98 3.94 8.59 -10.13
N PHE A 99 5.21 8.52 -10.47
CA PHE A 99 5.66 8.69 -11.85
C PHE A 99 5.39 7.45 -12.72
N ALA A 100 5.55 6.25 -12.18
CA ALA A 100 5.36 5.01 -12.93
C ALA A 100 3.92 4.77 -13.40
N VAL A 101 2.91 5.19 -12.64
CA VAL A 101 1.51 5.03 -13.04
C VAL A 101 1.00 6.13 -13.96
N LYS A 102 1.72 7.25 -14.10
CA LYS A 102 1.28 8.38 -14.90
C LYS A 102 0.83 8.00 -16.32
N PRO A 103 1.59 7.21 -17.11
CA PRO A 103 1.16 6.80 -18.46
C PRO A 103 -0.14 5.99 -18.45
N TYR A 104 -0.40 5.25 -17.38
CA TYR A 104 -1.64 4.48 -17.24
C TYR A 104 -2.81 5.39 -16.89
N ILE A 105 -2.62 6.38 -16.00
CA ILE A 105 -3.66 7.36 -15.65
C ILE A 105 -4.03 8.21 -16.88
N ASP A 106 -3.06 8.62 -17.67
CA ASP A 106 -3.29 9.42 -18.88
C ASP A 106 -4.05 8.60 -19.94
N LYS A 107 -3.80 7.28 -20.03
CA LYS A 107 -4.42 6.40 -21.03
C LYS A 107 -5.74 5.79 -20.57
N ILE A 108 -5.81 5.38 -19.30
CA ILE A 108 -6.94 4.68 -18.70
C ILE A 108 -7.65 5.67 -17.77
N LYS A 109 -8.90 5.99 -18.06
CA LYS A 109 -9.71 6.82 -17.17
C LYS A 109 -10.17 5.96 -15.99
N PHE A 110 -9.40 5.98 -14.89
CA PHE A 110 -9.77 5.30 -13.66
C PHE A 110 -10.91 6.02 -12.94
N ASP A 111 -11.87 5.26 -12.43
CA ASP A 111 -12.96 5.78 -11.61
C ASP A 111 -12.48 6.17 -10.22
N PHE A 112 -11.53 5.40 -9.66
CA PHE A 112 -10.83 5.75 -8.43
C PHE A 112 -9.48 5.01 -8.29
N ILE A 113 -8.66 5.52 -7.38
CA ILE A 113 -7.42 4.92 -6.93
C ILE A 113 -7.62 4.45 -5.49
N HIS A 114 -7.22 3.22 -5.17
CA HIS A 114 -7.31 2.67 -3.82
C HIS A 114 -5.95 2.17 -3.35
N HIS A 115 -5.45 2.72 -2.24
CA HIS A 115 -4.21 2.27 -1.61
C HIS A 115 -4.55 1.34 -0.44
N VAL A 116 -4.13 0.06 -0.49
CA VAL A 116 -4.65 -1.02 0.37
C VAL A 116 -3.63 -1.73 1.27
N THR A 117 -2.32 -1.57 1.03
CA THR A 117 -1.29 -2.23 1.86
C THR A 117 -0.21 -1.25 2.30
N PHE A 118 0.40 -1.50 3.46
CA PHE A 118 1.31 -0.56 4.14
C PHE A 118 0.64 0.78 4.45
N VAL A 119 -0.63 0.72 4.81
CA VAL A 119 -1.51 1.86 5.06
C VAL A 119 -1.37 2.37 6.49
N SER A 120 -0.25 3.01 6.77
CA SER A 120 -0.08 3.76 8.01
C SER A 120 -0.48 5.23 7.79
N PHE A 121 -1.28 5.79 8.68
CA PHE A 121 -1.66 7.19 8.57
C PHE A 121 -0.48 8.17 8.68
N ARG A 122 0.71 7.69 9.10
CA ARG A 122 1.96 8.46 9.16
C ARG A 122 2.69 8.57 7.82
N TYR A 123 2.31 7.77 6.83
CA TYR A 123 3.00 7.73 5.55
C TYR A 123 2.05 8.08 4.42
N PRO A 124 2.28 9.19 3.71
CA PRO A 124 1.41 9.61 2.64
C PRO A 124 1.50 8.66 1.45
N SER A 125 0.41 8.58 0.69
CA SER A 125 0.44 8.04 -0.67
C SER A 125 0.39 9.20 -1.66
N PHE A 126 1.45 9.39 -2.44
CA PHE A 126 1.49 10.48 -3.44
C PHE A 126 0.47 10.30 -4.57
N LEU A 127 -0.18 9.14 -4.67
CA LEU A 127 -1.25 8.91 -5.66
C LEU A 127 -2.49 9.78 -5.40
N CYS A 128 -2.66 10.30 -4.18
CA CYS A 128 -3.74 11.26 -3.86
C CYS A 128 -3.61 12.60 -4.62
N LEU A 129 -2.42 12.90 -5.17
CA LEU A 129 -2.18 14.13 -5.94
C LEU A 129 -2.74 14.06 -7.37
N TYR A 130 -3.16 12.89 -7.83
CA TYR A 130 -3.88 12.78 -9.10
C TYR A 130 -5.31 13.29 -8.96
N LYS A 131 -5.84 13.90 -10.03
CA LYS A 131 -7.26 14.34 -10.11
C LYS A 131 -8.20 13.15 -10.36
N VAL A 132 -8.08 12.12 -9.53
CA VAL A 132 -8.89 10.90 -9.54
C VAL A 132 -9.36 10.66 -8.10
N PRO A 133 -10.61 10.31 -7.86
CA PRO A 133 -11.08 9.95 -6.52
C PRO A 133 -10.13 8.97 -5.85
N PHE A 134 -9.72 9.25 -4.60
CA PHE A 134 -8.70 8.49 -3.90
C PHE A 134 -9.23 7.91 -2.60
N ILE A 135 -9.02 6.61 -2.41
CA ILE A 135 -9.36 5.88 -1.17
C ILE A 135 -8.06 5.43 -0.53
N PHE A 136 -7.90 5.73 0.76
CA PHE A 136 -6.75 5.32 1.55
C PHE A 136 -7.21 4.44 2.71
N GLY A 137 -6.88 3.17 2.69
CA GLY A 137 -7.26 2.30 3.79
C GLY A 137 -7.54 0.84 3.44
N PRO A 138 -7.80 0.03 4.46
CA PRO A 138 -8.01 0.40 5.88
C PRO A 138 -6.73 0.94 6.52
N ILE A 139 -6.84 2.10 7.22
CA ILE A 139 -5.69 2.80 7.81
C ILE A 139 -5.36 2.23 9.19
N SER A 140 -4.08 2.09 9.50
CA SER A 140 -3.57 1.66 10.80
C SER A 140 -2.66 2.71 11.46
N GLY A 141 -2.37 2.52 12.75
CA GLY A 141 -1.33 3.25 13.47
C GLY A 141 -1.75 4.57 14.11
N GLY A 142 -3.03 4.97 13.99
CA GLY A 142 -3.59 6.14 14.67
C GLY A 142 -4.23 5.86 16.03
N ASP A 143 -4.18 4.61 16.48
CA ASP A 143 -4.79 4.17 17.73
C ASP A 143 -3.97 4.61 18.94
N THR A 144 -4.66 4.85 20.05
CA THR A 144 -4.06 5.13 21.36
C THR A 144 -4.38 4.00 22.32
N ILE A 145 -3.41 3.62 23.16
CA ILE A 145 -3.66 2.62 24.20
C ILE A 145 -4.52 3.26 25.29
N PRO A 146 -5.65 2.65 25.67
CA PRO A 146 -6.49 3.14 26.76
C PRO A 146 -5.70 3.35 28.06
N MET A 147 -5.99 4.42 28.81
CA MET A 147 -5.25 4.82 30.02
C MET A 147 -5.20 3.74 31.10
N ASN A 148 -6.28 2.94 31.22
CA ASN A 148 -6.34 1.84 32.19
C ASN A 148 -5.34 0.72 31.88
N LEU A 149 -4.98 0.50 30.62
CA LEU A 149 -3.96 -0.48 30.21
C LEU A 149 -2.53 0.03 30.40
N ARG A 150 -2.35 1.36 30.54
CA ARG A 150 -1.03 1.97 30.75
C ARG A 150 -0.56 1.93 32.22
N LYS A 151 -1.37 1.45 33.15
CA LYS A 151 -1.06 1.43 34.60
C LYS A 151 0.23 0.69 34.93
N ASN A 152 0.49 -0.41 34.24
CA ASN A 152 1.66 -1.26 34.47
C ASN A 152 2.87 -0.95 33.56
N PHE A 153 2.81 0.17 32.83
CA PHE A 153 3.89 0.56 31.95
C PHE A 153 5.11 1.03 32.75
N THR A 154 6.29 0.64 32.30
CA THR A 154 7.54 1.21 32.77
C THR A 154 7.62 2.70 32.41
N VAL A 155 8.53 3.43 33.06
CA VAL A 155 8.77 4.85 32.74
C VAL A 155 9.11 5.02 31.26
N THR A 156 9.95 4.12 30.73
CA THR A 156 10.36 4.13 29.32
C THR A 156 9.17 3.92 28.40
N ASP A 157 8.24 3.04 28.71
CA ASP A 157 7.06 2.78 27.87
C ASP A 157 6.09 3.96 27.95
N LYS A 158 5.92 4.60 29.09
CA LYS A 158 5.12 5.83 29.23
C LYS A 158 5.65 6.96 28.36
N ILE A 159 6.97 7.14 28.31
CA ILE A 159 7.60 8.16 27.45
C ILE A 159 7.37 7.83 25.98
N LYS A 160 7.58 6.56 25.57
CA LYS A 160 7.30 6.14 24.16
C LYS A 160 5.85 6.39 23.78
N GLU A 161 4.90 6.04 24.66
CA GLU A 161 3.47 6.27 24.39
C GLU A 161 3.11 7.76 24.32
N LEU A 162 3.69 8.59 25.19
CA LEU A 162 3.50 10.03 25.13
C LEU A 162 4.01 10.59 23.79
N LEU A 163 5.20 10.19 23.35
CA LEU A 163 5.76 10.60 22.06
C LEU A 163 4.89 10.13 20.89
N ARG A 164 4.34 8.91 21.00
CA ARG A 164 3.40 8.38 20.01
C ARG A 164 2.11 9.19 19.97
N ASP A 165 1.53 9.49 21.13
CA ASP A 165 0.28 10.26 21.22
C ASP A 165 0.47 11.68 20.68
N LEU A 166 1.59 12.32 20.99
CA LEU A 166 1.96 13.63 20.44
C LEU A 166 2.11 13.55 18.90
N SER A 167 2.82 12.54 18.40
CA SER A 167 2.95 12.32 16.94
C SER A 167 1.59 12.11 16.28
N ASN A 168 0.71 11.31 16.89
CA ASN A 168 -0.65 11.09 16.39
C ASN A 168 -1.46 12.39 16.36
N TYR A 169 -1.35 13.21 17.40
CA TYR A 169 -2.02 14.49 17.46
C TYR A 169 -1.57 15.43 16.35
N TYR A 170 -0.25 15.60 16.17
CA TYR A 170 0.30 16.46 15.11
C TYR A 170 -0.15 16.04 13.71
N ILE A 171 -0.14 14.73 13.42
CA ILE A 171 -0.55 14.25 12.10
C ILE A 171 -2.06 14.44 11.88
N LYS A 172 -2.89 14.28 12.92
CA LYS A 172 -4.34 14.49 12.81
C LYS A 172 -4.74 15.95 12.54
N ILE A 173 -3.94 16.89 12.96
CA ILE A 173 -4.18 18.34 12.73
C ILE A 173 -3.41 18.90 11.54
N SER A 174 -2.49 18.11 10.96
CA SER A 174 -1.78 18.47 9.74
C SER A 174 -2.74 18.34 8.55
N PRO A 175 -2.86 19.36 7.70
CA PRO A 175 -3.74 19.35 6.54
C PRO A 175 -3.30 18.31 5.48
#